data_f7b29717a8b649f1a8f7e8bcc418671e
#
_entry.id   f7b29717a8b649f1a8f7e8bcc418671e
#
_cell.length_a   1.000
_cell.length_b   1.000
_cell.length_c   1.000
_cell.angle_alpha   90.00
_cell.angle_beta   90.00
_cell.angle_gamma   90.00
#
_symmetry.space_group_name_H-M   'P 1'
#
loop_
_entity.id
_entity.type
_entity.pdbx_description
1 polymer ?
#
loop_
_entity_poly.entity_id
_entity_poly.type
_entity_poly.pdbx_seq_one_letter_code
_entity_poly.pdbx_strand_id
1 'polypeptide(L)' 'MTLEQARLRWRCRRGMRELDLLLQNWLERHWPLADAGQRAAFERLLDQPDPRLWDWLVGGRPCPDPELETLCRTIRRKT' A
#
# COMPACT_ATOMS: atom_id res chain seq x y z
N MET A 1 -3.27 5.22 17.31
CA MET A 1 -2.40 4.45 16.39
C MET A 1 -1.57 3.45 17.18
N THR A 2 -1.53 2.21 16.75
CA THR A 2 -0.73 1.19 17.40
C THR A 2 0.73 1.30 17.00
N LEU A 3 1.61 0.61 17.75
CA LEU A 3 3.02 0.57 17.40
C LEU A 3 3.23 -0.05 16.01
N GLU A 4 2.44 -1.08 15.70
CA GLU A 4 2.49 -1.71 14.39
C GLU A 4 2.16 -0.72 13.27
N GLN A 5 1.10 0.06 13.45
CA GLN A 5 0.72 1.06 12.47
C GLN A 5 1.78 2.15 12.32
N ALA A 6 2.42 2.52 13.42
CA ALA A 6 3.48 3.52 13.37
C ALA A 6 4.67 3.01 12.54
N ARG A 7 5.04 1.73 12.70
CA ARG A 7 6.11 1.13 11.91
C ARG A 7 5.76 1.09 10.42
N LEU A 8 4.51 0.70 10.13
CA LEU A 8 4.05 0.64 8.75
C LEU A 8 4.01 2.03 8.13
N ARG A 9 3.63 3.02 8.90
CA ARG A 9 3.62 4.40 8.42
C ARG A 9 5.00 4.84 7.98
N TRP A 10 6.03 4.46 8.71
CA TRP A 10 7.41 4.72 8.30
C TRP A 10 7.75 4.04 6.99
N ARG A 11 7.31 2.80 6.81
CA ARG A 11 7.58 2.06 5.59
C ARG A 11 6.82 2.63 4.39
N CYS A 12 5.77 3.41 4.62
CA CYS A 12 5.04 4.08 3.55
C CYS A 12 5.78 5.31 3.02
N ARG A 13 6.82 5.75 3.72
CA ARG A 13 7.59 6.93 3.30
C ARG A 13 8.70 6.48 2.36
N ARG A 14 8.44 6.58 1.07
CA ARG A 14 9.38 6.17 0.04
C ARG A 14 10.13 7.34 -0.57
N GLY A 15 9.78 8.57 -0.19
CA GLY A 15 10.37 9.77 -0.76
C GLY A 15 9.73 10.20 -2.06
N MET A 16 8.59 9.62 -2.40
CA MET A 16 7.85 9.94 -3.62
C MET A 16 6.46 10.37 -3.20
N ARG A 17 6.23 11.68 -3.22
CA ARG A 17 5.05 12.26 -2.60
C ARG A 17 3.73 11.58 -2.94
N GLU A 18 3.48 11.36 -4.21
CA GLU A 18 2.21 10.78 -4.64
C GLU A 18 2.06 9.36 -4.14
N LEU A 19 3.13 8.58 -4.25
CA LEU A 19 3.14 7.20 -3.79
C LEU A 19 2.97 7.14 -2.27
N ASP A 20 3.70 7.98 -1.55
CA ASP A 20 3.63 8.02 -0.10
C ASP A 20 2.21 8.32 0.39
N LEU A 21 1.54 9.27 -0.26
CA LEU A 21 0.18 9.64 0.10
C LEU A 21 -0.80 8.50 -0.10
N LEU A 22 -0.67 7.77 -1.21
CA LEU A 22 -1.54 6.63 -1.49
C LEU A 22 -1.38 5.54 -0.44
N LEU A 23 -0.14 5.21 -0.10
CA LEU A 23 0.13 4.17 0.88
C LEU A 23 -0.33 4.58 2.27
N GLN A 24 -0.03 5.80 2.69
CA GLN A 24 -0.44 6.28 4.01
C GLN A 24 -1.95 6.38 4.14
N ASN A 25 -2.61 6.79 3.07
CA ASN A 25 -4.06 6.92 3.06
C ASN A 25 -4.73 5.56 3.29
N TRP A 26 -4.24 4.53 2.61
CA TRP A 26 -4.77 3.18 2.81
C TRP A 26 -4.53 2.72 4.24
N LEU A 27 -3.33 2.96 4.78
CA LEU A 27 -3.00 2.56 6.14
C LEU A 27 -3.93 3.21 7.16
N GLU A 28 -4.23 4.50 6.98
CA GLU A 28 -5.08 5.21 7.92
C GLU A 28 -6.55 4.80 7.83
N ARG A 29 -7.04 4.58 6.61
CA ARG A 29 -8.47 4.38 6.39
C ARG A 29 -8.88 2.92 6.35
N HIS A 30 -8.03 2.06 5.84
CA HIS A 30 -8.42 0.67 5.59
C HIS A 30 -7.74 -0.35 6.51
N TRP A 31 -6.53 -0.08 6.95
CA TRP A 31 -5.83 -1.01 7.81
C TRP A 31 -6.62 -1.40 9.06
N PRO A 32 -7.26 -0.46 9.79
CA PRO A 32 -8.01 -0.84 10.98
C PRO A 32 -9.15 -1.81 10.72
N LEU A 33 -9.70 -1.79 9.51
CA LEU A 33 -10.82 -2.64 9.13
C LEU A 33 -10.39 -3.86 8.31
N ALA A 34 -9.12 -3.96 8.00
CA ALA A 34 -8.61 -5.03 7.13
C ALA A 34 -8.49 -6.34 7.90
N ASP A 35 -8.74 -7.45 7.20
CA ASP A 35 -8.51 -8.76 7.78
C ASP A 35 -7.02 -9.13 7.70
N ALA A 36 -6.67 -10.29 8.27
CA ALA A 36 -5.28 -10.72 8.34
C ALA A 36 -4.66 -10.89 6.95
N GLY A 37 -5.44 -11.38 5.98
CA GLY A 37 -4.95 -11.56 4.63
C GLY A 37 -4.63 -10.24 3.95
N GLN A 38 -5.50 -9.26 4.12
CA GLN A 38 -5.29 -7.95 3.55
C GLN A 38 -4.08 -7.24 4.19
N ARG A 39 -3.93 -7.39 5.50
CA ARG A 39 -2.79 -6.80 6.19
C ARG A 39 -1.48 -7.43 5.74
N ALA A 40 -1.47 -8.75 5.60
CA ALA A 40 -0.28 -9.45 5.10
C ALA A 40 0.05 -9.01 3.68
N ALA A 41 -0.96 -8.83 2.84
CA ALA A 41 -0.75 -8.36 1.47
C ALA A 41 -0.14 -6.96 1.45
N PHE A 42 -0.61 -6.08 2.33
CA PHE A 42 -0.08 -4.73 2.40
C PHE A 42 1.39 -4.74 2.81
N GLU A 43 1.76 -5.58 3.78
CA GLU A 43 3.15 -5.69 4.18
C GLU A 43 4.03 -6.25 3.05
N ARG A 44 3.53 -7.24 2.31
CA ARG A 44 4.24 -7.75 1.14
C ARG A 44 4.41 -6.66 0.08
N LEU A 45 3.39 -5.84 -0.09
CA LEU A 45 3.45 -4.74 -1.04
C LEU A 45 4.56 -3.75 -0.65
N LEU A 46 4.66 -3.43 0.63
CA LEU A 46 5.70 -2.52 1.11
C LEU A 46 7.11 -3.08 0.95
N ASP A 47 7.24 -4.40 0.77
CA ASP A 47 8.54 -5.02 0.52
C ASP A 47 9.00 -4.84 -0.93
N GLN A 48 8.14 -4.37 -1.81
CA GLN A 48 8.47 -4.21 -3.21
C GLN A 48 9.30 -2.95 -3.45
N PRO A 49 10.19 -2.97 -4.45
CA PRO A 49 10.99 -1.78 -4.75
C PRO A 49 10.13 -0.64 -5.30
N ASP A 50 10.57 0.58 -5.04
CA ASP A 50 9.83 1.78 -5.40
C ASP A 50 9.39 1.85 -6.87
N PRO A 51 10.22 1.47 -7.86
CA PRO A 51 9.77 1.53 -9.25
C PRO A 51 8.55 0.66 -9.53
N ARG A 52 8.47 -0.51 -8.88
CA ARG A 52 7.30 -1.38 -9.05
C ARG A 52 6.07 -0.79 -8.38
N LEU A 53 6.24 -0.26 -7.17
CA LEU A 53 5.13 0.38 -6.47
C LEU A 53 4.60 1.55 -7.29
N TRP A 54 5.48 2.34 -7.85
CA TRP A 54 5.09 3.46 -8.69
C TRP A 54 4.27 2.99 -9.88
N ASP A 55 4.77 1.96 -10.60
CA ASP A 55 4.09 1.44 -11.77
C ASP A 55 2.68 0.96 -11.44
N TRP A 56 2.53 0.26 -10.32
CA TRP A 56 1.26 -0.34 -9.96
C TRP A 56 0.28 0.64 -9.35
N LEU A 57 0.75 1.61 -8.58
CA LEU A 57 -0.12 2.49 -7.82
C LEU A 57 -0.31 3.85 -8.49
N VAL A 58 0.68 4.35 -9.17
CA VAL A 58 0.61 5.67 -9.83
C VAL A 58 0.54 5.50 -11.34
N GLY A 59 1.36 4.64 -11.89
CA GLY A 59 1.44 4.43 -13.33
C GLY A 59 0.30 3.64 -13.94
N GLY A 60 -0.54 3.01 -13.12
CA GLY A 60 -1.70 2.28 -13.59
C GLY A 60 -1.41 0.93 -14.22
N ARG A 61 -0.21 0.41 -14.07
CA ARG A 61 0.12 -0.91 -14.59
C ARG A 61 -0.38 -2.01 -13.66
N PRO A 62 -0.87 -3.13 -14.21
CA PRO A 62 -1.35 -4.21 -13.38
C PRO A 62 -0.19 -4.93 -12.67
N CYS A 63 -0.44 -5.32 -11.42
CA CYS A 63 0.51 -6.12 -10.68
C CYS A 63 0.35 -7.59 -11.06
N PRO A 64 1.43 -8.32 -11.31
CA PRO A 64 1.34 -9.73 -11.70
C PRO A 64 0.78 -10.65 -10.61
N ASP A 65 0.93 -10.26 -9.34
CA ASP A 65 0.42 -11.04 -8.22
C ASP A 65 -1.07 -10.70 -8.01
N PRO A 66 -1.99 -11.69 -8.12
CA PRO A 66 -3.43 -11.39 -8.00
C PRO A 66 -3.84 -10.78 -6.67
N GLU A 67 -3.25 -11.23 -5.57
CA GLU A 67 -3.55 -10.67 -4.26
C GLU A 67 -3.11 -9.22 -4.16
N LEU A 68 -1.89 -8.94 -4.62
CA LEU A 68 -1.38 -7.58 -4.59
C LEU A 68 -2.13 -6.69 -5.57
N GLU A 69 -2.55 -7.24 -6.69
CA GLU A 69 -3.32 -6.45 -7.66
C GLU A 69 -4.67 -6.02 -7.09
N THR A 70 -5.34 -6.92 -6.36
CA THR A 70 -6.60 -6.57 -5.70
C THR A 70 -6.38 -5.43 -4.71
N LEU A 71 -5.32 -5.52 -3.94
CA LEU A 71 -4.97 -4.46 -2.98
C LEU A 71 -4.61 -3.16 -3.70
N CYS A 72 -3.84 -3.24 -4.78
CA CYS A 72 -3.46 -2.06 -5.55
C CYS A 72 -4.67 -1.33 -6.10
N ARG A 73 -5.68 -2.07 -6.54
CA ARG A 73 -6.93 -1.46 -7.01
C ARG A 73 -7.60 -0.67 -5.91
N THR A 74 -7.64 -1.23 -4.70
CA THR A 74 -8.23 -0.54 -3.55
C THR A 74 -7.46 0.73 -3.24
N ILE A 75 -6.14 0.66 -3.26
CA ILE A 75 -5.30 1.81 -2.96
C ILE A 75 -5.48 2.90 -4.03
N ARG A 76 -5.52 2.53 -5.30
CA ARG A 76 -5.70 3.48 -6.38
C ARG A 76 -7.05 4.19 -6.33
N ARG A 77 -8.07 3.53 -5.81
CA ARG A 77 -9.43 4.07 -5.71
C ARG A 77 -9.65 4.89 -4.47
N LYS A 78 -8.62 5.19 -3.77
CA LYS A 78 -8.65 5.76 -2.45
C LYS A 78 -9.49 7.02 -2.31
N THR A 79 -9.55 7.80 -3.29
CA THR A 79 -10.25 9.07 -3.09
C THR A 79 -11.60 9.02 -2.56
#